data_786b5b37b106e8f5cbaa3dcfac91c1ab
#
_entry.id   786b5b37b106e8f5cbaa3dcfac91c1ab
#
_cell.length_a   1.000
_cell.length_b   1.000
_cell.length_c   1.000
_cell.angle_alpha   90.00
_cell.angle_beta   90.00
_cell.angle_gamma   90.00
#
_symmetry.space_group_name_H-M   'P 1'
#
loop_
_entity.id
_entity.type
_entity.pdbx_description
1 polymer ?
#
loop_
_entity_poly.entity_id
_entity_poly.type
_entity_poly.pdbx_seq_one_letter_code
_entity_poly.pdbx_strand_id
1 'polypeptide(L)'
;MSNMQLDTLRRIVQEINASTSLHESLDIMVNHVAEAMHVDVCSIYLLDERNQRYLLMASKGLNPDSVGHVSLHTSEGLVGLVGQREEIVNLDNAPKHERFMYLPETGEEIYNSFLGVPVMYRRKVMGVLVVQNKESQDFSEAAESFLVTLCAQLSGVIAHAHAVGNIDVFRKPSNLPAYKTFQGV
;
A
#
# COMPACT_ATOMS: atom_id res chain seq x y z
N MET A 1 -2.32 -20.24 -9.45
CA MET A 1 -2.30 -19.05 -10.31
C MET A 1 -2.61 -19.45 -11.74
N SER A 2 -3.48 -18.72 -12.41
CA SER A 2 -3.69 -18.90 -13.85
C SER A 2 -2.46 -18.45 -14.65
N ASN A 3 -2.27 -18.95 -15.88
CA ASN A 3 -1.16 -18.52 -16.74
C ASN A 3 -1.16 -17.00 -16.94
N MET A 4 -2.33 -16.38 -17.03
CA MET A 4 -2.50 -14.92 -17.16
C MET A 4 -1.99 -14.15 -15.93
N GLN A 5 -2.21 -14.69 -14.73
CA GLN A 5 -1.67 -14.09 -13.49
C GLN A 5 -0.14 -14.18 -13.41
N LEU A 6 0.43 -15.29 -13.86
CA LEU A 6 1.89 -15.47 -13.92
C LEU A 6 2.55 -14.51 -14.92
N ASP A 7 1.94 -14.33 -16.10
CA ASP A 7 2.45 -13.39 -17.10
C ASP A 7 2.36 -11.94 -16.60
N THR A 8 1.29 -11.59 -15.92
CA THR A 8 1.13 -10.27 -15.30
C THR A 8 2.16 -10.05 -14.19
N LEU A 9 2.33 -11.02 -13.31
CA LEU A 9 3.34 -10.97 -12.25
C LEU A 9 4.75 -10.77 -12.83
N ARG A 10 5.10 -11.55 -13.85
CA ARG A 10 6.40 -11.45 -14.54
C ARG A 10 6.62 -10.06 -15.14
N ARG A 11 5.60 -9.51 -15.80
CA ARG A 11 5.67 -8.16 -16.38
C ARG A 11 5.88 -7.10 -15.30
N ILE A 12 5.13 -7.14 -14.20
CA ILE A 12 5.28 -6.20 -13.08
C ILE A 12 6.69 -6.25 -12.53
N VAL A 13 7.21 -7.45 -12.28
CA VAL A 13 8.59 -7.64 -11.77
C VAL A 13 9.63 -7.08 -12.73
N GLN A 14 9.47 -7.32 -14.03
CA GLN A 14 10.39 -6.79 -15.06
C GLN A 14 10.38 -5.26 -15.10
N GLU A 15 9.20 -4.64 -15.07
CA GLU A 15 9.07 -3.17 -15.08
C GLU A 15 9.62 -2.54 -13.81
N ILE A 16 9.38 -3.13 -12.63
CA ILE A 16 9.95 -2.67 -11.36
C ILE A 16 11.48 -2.75 -11.39
N ASN A 17 12.04 -3.84 -11.91
CA ASN A 17 13.49 -4.00 -12.00
C ASN A 17 14.14 -3.03 -13.00
N ALA A 18 13.39 -2.54 -13.97
CA ALA A 18 13.84 -1.53 -14.94
C ALA A 18 13.62 -0.09 -14.44
N SER A 19 12.87 0.13 -13.36
CA SER A 19 12.58 1.46 -12.84
C SER A 19 13.83 2.13 -12.25
N THR A 20 13.86 3.45 -12.29
CA THR A 20 15.02 4.26 -11.88
C THR A 20 14.91 4.81 -10.47
N SER A 21 13.72 4.74 -9.87
CA SER A 21 13.45 5.25 -8.52
C SER A 21 12.44 4.39 -7.77
N LEU A 22 12.45 4.50 -6.44
CA LEU A 22 11.45 3.85 -5.61
C LEU A 22 10.03 4.34 -5.94
N HIS A 23 9.84 5.65 -6.13
CA HIS A 23 8.53 6.21 -6.47
C HIS A 23 7.97 5.62 -7.77
N GLU A 24 8.80 5.52 -8.80
CA GLU A 24 8.43 4.87 -10.05
C GLU A 24 8.04 3.40 -9.85
N SER A 25 8.79 2.66 -9.05
CA SER A 25 8.47 1.26 -8.71
C SER A 25 7.12 1.14 -8.01
N LEU A 26 6.82 2.04 -7.07
CA LEU A 26 5.55 2.04 -6.34
C LEU A 26 4.38 2.39 -7.27
N ASP A 27 4.53 3.36 -8.15
CA ASP A 27 3.51 3.75 -9.12
C ASP A 27 3.22 2.63 -10.13
N ILE A 28 4.25 1.97 -10.63
CA ILE A 28 4.11 0.78 -11.49
C ILE A 28 3.30 -0.29 -10.76
N MET A 29 3.64 -0.57 -9.52
CA MET A 29 2.96 -1.59 -8.71
C MET A 29 1.47 -1.31 -8.56
N VAL A 30 1.08 -0.12 -8.10
CA VAL A 30 -0.33 0.18 -7.82
C VAL A 30 -1.19 0.19 -9.09
N ASN A 31 -0.65 0.67 -10.20
CA ASN A 31 -1.37 0.69 -11.46
C ASN A 31 -1.61 -0.72 -12.02
N HIS A 32 -0.55 -1.54 -12.08
CA HIS A 32 -0.69 -2.90 -12.62
C HIS A 32 -1.52 -3.82 -11.71
N VAL A 33 -1.41 -3.68 -10.39
CA VAL A 33 -2.24 -4.44 -9.45
C VAL A 33 -3.71 -4.07 -9.62
N ALA A 34 -4.03 -2.78 -9.66
CA ALA A 34 -5.41 -2.33 -9.83
C ALA A 34 -6.03 -2.85 -11.13
N GLU A 35 -5.28 -2.83 -12.23
CA GLU A 35 -5.71 -3.38 -13.52
C GLU A 35 -5.88 -4.91 -13.48
N ALA A 36 -4.87 -5.62 -12.98
CA ALA A 36 -4.85 -7.08 -12.97
C ALA A 36 -5.91 -7.70 -12.06
N MET A 37 -6.24 -7.05 -10.96
CA MET A 37 -7.24 -7.52 -9.99
C MET A 37 -8.63 -6.90 -10.22
N HIS A 38 -8.75 -5.94 -11.15
CA HIS A 38 -10.00 -5.19 -11.39
C HIS A 38 -10.57 -4.58 -10.11
N VAL A 39 -9.70 -3.93 -9.32
CA VAL A 39 -10.07 -3.27 -8.08
C VAL A 39 -10.22 -1.75 -8.27
N ASP A 40 -11.09 -1.13 -7.47
CA ASP A 40 -11.32 0.31 -7.52
C ASP A 40 -10.10 1.10 -7.01
N VAL A 41 -9.43 0.56 -5.99
CA VAL A 41 -8.26 1.19 -5.36
C VAL A 41 -7.16 0.17 -5.14
N CYS A 42 -5.92 0.58 -5.44
CA CYS A 42 -4.70 -0.04 -4.94
C CYS A 42 -3.80 1.04 -4.37
N SER A 43 -3.33 0.85 -3.14
CA SER A 43 -2.51 1.83 -2.41
C SER A 43 -1.34 1.17 -1.71
N ILE A 44 -0.22 1.88 -1.63
CA ILE A 44 0.96 1.45 -0.86
C ILE A 44 1.26 2.50 0.20
N TYR A 45 1.32 2.03 1.44
CA TYR A 45 1.75 2.79 2.60
C TYR A 45 3.12 2.30 3.04
N LEU A 46 4.08 3.19 3.22
CA LEU A 46 5.40 2.86 3.76
C LEU A 46 5.50 3.29 5.22
N LEU A 47 6.16 2.46 6.02
CA LEU A 47 6.38 2.72 7.43
C LEU A 47 7.52 3.73 7.61
N ASP A 48 7.19 4.88 8.19
CA ASP A 48 8.16 5.80 8.79
C ASP A 48 8.35 5.40 10.26
N GLU A 49 9.38 4.63 10.52
CA GLU A 49 9.68 4.12 11.86
C GLU A 49 9.97 5.26 12.86
N ARG A 50 10.58 6.36 12.42
CA ARG A 50 10.94 7.49 13.29
C ARG A 50 9.71 8.20 13.84
N ASN A 51 8.71 8.37 12.97
CA ASN A 51 7.48 9.06 13.33
C ASN A 51 6.34 8.10 13.72
N GLN A 52 6.58 6.79 13.68
CA GLN A 52 5.58 5.75 13.95
C GLN A 52 4.31 5.93 13.09
N ARG A 53 4.49 6.16 11.81
CA ARG A 53 3.39 6.41 10.88
C ARG A 53 3.55 5.63 9.58
N TYR A 54 2.41 5.23 9.03
CA TYR A 54 2.31 4.75 7.66
C TYR A 54 1.97 5.92 6.74
N LEU A 55 2.86 6.23 5.80
CA LEU A 55 2.67 7.31 4.83
C LEU A 55 2.17 6.73 3.50
N LEU A 56 1.10 7.31 2.96
CA LEU A 56 0.61 6.96 1.62
C LEU A 56 1.62 7.41 0.56
N MET A 57 2.28 6.45 -0.10
CA MET A 57 3.37 6.73 -1.04
C MET A 57 2.98 6.55 -2.50
N ALA A 58 2.01 5.71 -2.79
CA ALA A 58 1.45 5.53 -4.12
C ALA A 58 0.00 5.09 -4.03
N SER A 59 -0.82 5.50 -4.97
CA SER A 59 -2.21 5.06 -5.07
C SER A 59 -2.72 5.13 -6.49
N LYS A 60 -3.49 4.13 -6.87
CA LYS A 60 -4.42 4.16 -8.00
C LYS A 60 -5.82 4.16 -7.43
N GLY A 61 -6.62 5.16 -7.76
CA GLY A 61 -8.03 5.26 -7.36
C GLY A 61 -8.33 6.28 -6.24
N LEU A 62 -7.36 6.60 -5.37
CA LEU A 62 -7.51 7.69 -4.40
C LEU A 62 -7.12 9.05 -5.00
N ASN A 63 -7.44 10.12 -4.27
CA ASN A 63 -7.03 11.47 -4.68
C ASN A 63 -5.50 11.56 -4.81
N PRO A 64 -4.96 11.91 -6.01
CA PRO A 64 -3.51 12.02 -6.21
C PRO A 64 -2.82 12.99 -5.24
N ASP A 65 -3.52 14.05 -4.81
CA ASP A 65 -2.98 15.05 -3.88
C ASP A 65 -2.76 14.49 -2.46
N SER A 66 -3.36 13.35 -2.13
CA SER A 66 -3.16 12.68 -0.84
C SER A 66 -1.82 11.94 -0.75
N VAL A 67 -1.25 11.57 -1.89
CA VAL A 67 0.03 10.85 -1.95
C VAL A 67 1.17 11.72 -1.42
N GLY A 68 1.91 11.20 -0.46
CA GLY A 68 2.98 11.92 0.24
C GLY A 68 2.50 12.89 1.32
N HIS A 69 1.18 13.01 1.57
CA HIS A 69 0.61 13.92 2.56
C HIS A 69 -0.23 13.22 3.61
N VAL A 70 -0.99 12.18 3.24
CA VAL A 70 -1.82 11.42 4.17
C VAL A 70 -0.98 10.37 4.87
N SER A 71 -1.07 10.33 6.18
CA SER A 71 -0.41 9.32 7.01
C SER A 71 -1.30 8.91 8.18
N LEU A 72 -1.12 7.65 8.62
CA LEU A 72 -1.80 7.03 9.74
C LEU A 72 -0.78 6.68 10.81
N HIS A 73 -1.10 6.87 12.08
CA HIS A 73 -0.29 6.31 13.16
C HIS A 73 -0.29 4.77 13.07
N THR A 74 0.78 4.10 13.49
CA THR A 74 0.91 2.63 13.40
C THR A 74 -0.17 1.87 14.17
N SER A 75 -0.85 2.53 15.11
CA SER A 75 -2.00 1.99 15.84
C SER A 75 -3.37 2.30 15.22
N GLU A 76 -3.41 3.08 14.13
CA GLU A 76 -4.65 3.58 13.55
C GLU A 76 -5.08 2.83 12.30
N GLY A 77 -6.40 2.69 12.14
CA GLY A 77 -7.03 2.17 10.94
C GLY A 77 -6.74 0.71 10.63
N LEU A 78 -7.22 0.25 9.50
CA LEU A 78 -6.97 -1.11 9.01
C LEU A 78 -5.53 -1.31 8.54
N VAL A 79 -4.89 -0.27 8.03
CA VAL A 79 -3.45 -0.29 7.67
C VAL A 79 -2.60 -0.56 8.91
N GLY A 80 -2.85 0.14 10.02
CA GLY A 80 -2.19 -0.12 11.29
C GLY A 80 -2.44 -1.52 11.81
N LEU A 81 -3.66 -2.06 11.63
CA LEU A 81 -4.00 -3.42 12.02
C LEU A 81 -3.16 -4.47 11.26
N VAL A 82 -3.02 -4.33 9.94
CA VAL A 82 -2.18 -5.20 9.11
C VAL A 82 -0.73 -5.19 9.62
N GLY A 83 -0.19 -4.01 9.85
CA GLY A 83 1.17 -3.85 10.34
C GLY A 83 1.39 -4.43 11.74
N GLN A 84 0.44 -4.24 12.66
CA GLN A 84 0.52 -4.76 14.02
C GLN A 84 0.41 -6.29 14.09
N ARG A 85 -0.45 -6.88 13.26
CA ARG A 85 -0.61 -8.33 13.19
C ARG A 85 0.47 -9.01 12.38
N GLU A 86 1.13 -8.26 11.47
CA GLU A 86 2.07 -8.81 10.49
C GLU A 86 1.43 -9.93 9.63
N GLU A 87 0.13 -9.83 9.42
CA GLU A 87 -0.70 -10.82 8.72
C GLU A 87 -1.62 -10.15 7.72
N ILE A 88 -2.12 -10.93 6.79
CA ILE A 88 -3.15 -10.51 5.84
C ILE A 88 -4.44 -10.17 6.59
N VAL A 89 -5.08 -9.07 6.23
CA VAL A 89 -6.42 -8.71 6.67
C VAL A 89 -7.31 -8.65 5.43
N ASN A 90 -8.29 -9.55 5.36
CA ASN A 90 -9.25 -9.68 4.26
C ASN A 90 -10.66 -9.51 4.81
N LEU A 91 -11.35 -8.44 4.41
CA LEU A 91 -12.67 -8.06 4.92
C LEU A 91 -13.63 -7.80 3.75
N ASP A 92 -14.80 -8.41 3.80
CA ASP A 92 -15.92 -8.17 2.85
C ASP A 92 -16.72 -6.91 3.21
N ASN A 93 -16.66 -6.47 4.47
CA ASN A 93 -17.36 -5.30 4.99
C ASN A 93 -16.48 -4.52 5.97
N ALA A 94 -15.48 -3.84 5.44
CA ALA A 94 -14.52 -3.06 6.21
C ALA A 94 -15.17 -2.02 7.14
N PRO A 95 -16.25 -1.29 6.75
CA PRO A 95 -16.88 -0.29 7.64
C PRO A 95 -17.44 -0.86 8.93
N LYS A 96 -17.71 -2.16 9.01
CA LYS A 96 -18.19 -2.80 10.26
C LYS A 96 -17.07 -3.20 11.21
N HIS A 97 -15.82 -3.16 10.75
CA HIS A 97 -14.69 -3.50 11.60
C HIS A 97 -14.39 -2.37 12.59
N GLU A 98 -14.11 -2.69 13.86
CA GLU A 98 -13.83 -1.72 14.92
C GLU A 98 -12.63 -0.79 14.64
N ARG A 99 -11.68 -1.25 13.83
CA ARG A 99 -10.50 -0.49 13.41
C ARG A 99 -10.71 0.30 12.12
N PHE A 100 -11.90 0.27 11.55
CA PHE A 100 -12.18 1.06 10.34
C PHE A 100 -12.02 2.55 10.62
N MET A 101 -11.31 3.25 9.74
CA MET A 101 -11.15 4.70 9.78
C MET A 101 -11.43 5.27 8.39
N TYR A 102 -12.35 6.22 8.32
CA TYR A 102 -12.65 6.96 7.11
C TYR A 102 -11.68 8.16 6.96
N LEU A 103 -11.05 8.29 5.79
CA LEU A 103 -10.10 9.35 5.48
C LEU A 103 -10.61 10.22 4.32
N PRO A 104 -11.41 11.26 4.59
CA PRO A 104 -12.01 12.07 3.53
C PRO A 104 -10.98 12.80 2.65
N GLU A 105 -9.78 13.09 3.14
CA GLU A 105 -8.71 13.75 2.35
C GLU A 105 -8.20 12.90 1.19
N THR A 106 -8.35 11.59 1.26
CA THR A 106 -7.98 10.70 0.16
C THR A 106 -8.96 10.75 -1.00
N GLY A 107 -10.07 11.48 -0.84
CA GLY A 107 -11.22 11.43 -1.75
C GLY A 107 -11.91 10.07 -1.70
N GLU A 108 -11.68 9.34 -0.61
CA GLU A 108 -12.17 7.99 -0.41
C GLU A 108 -13.69 8.00 -0.31
N GLU A 109 -14.32 7.20 -1.18
CA GLU A 109 -15.68 6.77 -0.94
C GLU A 109 -15.68 5.63 0.09
N ILE A 110 -16.85 5.21 0.57
CA ILE A 110 -16.93 4.05 1.44
C ILE A 110 -16.66 2.79 0.60
N TYR A 111 -15.46 2.21 0.79
CA TYR A 111 -15.10 0.92 0.21
C TYR A 111 -15.45 -0.18 1.20
N ASN A 112 -16.26 -1.14 0.73
CA ASN A 112 -16.71 -2.25 1.58
C ASN A 112 -15.66 -3.36 1.68
N SER A 113 -15.05 -3.74 0.56
CA SER A 113 -14.01 -4.77 0.55
C SER A 113 -12.65 -4.17 0.84
N PHE A 114 -11.88 -4.84 1.67
CA PHE A 114 -10.51 -4.47 2.03
C PHE A 114 -9.63 -5.71 2.08
N LEU A 115 -8.54 -5.69 1.34
CA LEU A 115 -7.46 -6.67 1.47
C LEU A 115 -6.16 -5.93 1.69
N GLY A 116 -5.59 -6.07 2.90
CA GLY A 116 -4.31 -5.51 3.27
C GLY A 116 -3.26 -6.61 3.46
N VAL A 117 -2.10 -6.44 2.86
CA VAL A 117 -0.98 -7.38 2.93
C VAL A 117 0.26 -6.65 3.43
N PRO A 118 0.93 -7.15 4.49
CA PRO A 118 2.14 -6.52 4.99
C PRO A 118 3.31 -6.75 4.02
N VAL A 119 4.09 -5.70 3.79
CA VAL A 119 5.36 -5.77 3.08
C VAL A 119 6.45 -6.07 4.10
N MET A 120 6.94 -7.31 4.10
CA MET A 120 7.88 -7.79 5.10
C MET A 120 9.30 -7.94 4.51
N TYR A 121 10.29 -7.47 5.25
CA TYR A 121 11.70 -7.70 4.94
C TYR A 121 12.47 -8.09 6.19
N ARG A 122 13.10 -9.26 6.18
CA ARG A 122 13.86 -9.80 7.32
C ARG A 122 13.08 -9.72 8.65
N ARG A 123 11.83 -10.15 8.62
CA ARG A 123 10.88 -10.13 9.76
C ARG A 123 10.50 -8.74 10.28
N LYS A 124 10.70 -7.71 9.48
CA LYS A 124 10.25 -6.35 9.80
C LYS A 124 9.20 -5.89 8.80
N VAL A 125 8.17 -5.22 9.27
CA VAL A 125 7.20 -4.54 8.41
C VAL A 125 7.87 -3.32 7.80
N MET A 126 7.83 -3.21 6.48
CA MET A 126 8.32 -2.06 5.73
C MET A 126 7.17 -1.18 5.24
N GLY A 127 5.98 -1.74 5.17
CA GLY A 127 4.79 -1.07 4.68
C GLY A 127 3.60 -2.00 4.58
N VAL A 128 2.53 -1.51 3.95
CA VAL A 128 1.30 -2.26 3.71
C VAL A 128 0.81 -1.96 2.29
N LEU A 129 0.52 -3.02 1.55
CA LEU A 129 -0.17 -2.95 0.26
C LEU A 129 -1.65 -3.21 0.49
N VAL A 130 -2.51 -2.34 -0.03
CA VAL A 130 -3.96 -2.38 0.16
C VAL A 130 -4.68 -2.38 -1.18
N VAL A 131 -5.67 -3.25 -1.33
CA VAL A 131 -6.67 -3.16 -2.41
C VAL A 131 -8.07 -3.07 -1.82
N GLN A 132 -8.93 -2.28 -2.49
CA GLN A 132 -10.28 -1.99 -2.01
C GLN A 132 -11.28 -1.95 -3.16
N ASN A 133 -12.52 -2.37 -2.88
CA ASN A 133 -13.65 -2.23 -3.79
C ASN A 133 -14.86 -1.61 -3.07
N LYS A 134 -15.68 -0.89 -3.81
CA LYS A 134 -16.98 -0.39 -3.35
C LYS A 134 -17.93 -1.53 -3.05
N GLU A 135 -17.90 -2.58 -3.88
CA GLU A 135 -18.72 -3.77 -3.68
C GLU A 135 -18.20 -4.59 -2.49
N SER A 136 -19.15 -5.21 -1.77
CA SER A 136 -18.84 -6.11 -0.68
C SER A 136 -18.57 -7.51 -1.24
N GLN A 137 -17.33 -7.95 -1.12
CA GLN A 137 -16.88 -9.29 -1.53
C GLN A 137 -15.61 -9.68 -0.79
N ASP A 138 -15.46 -10.96 -0.52
CA ASP A 138 -14.19 -11.52 -0.06
C ASP A 138 -13.20 -11.64 -1.23
N PHE A 139 -11.95 -11.32 -0.99
CA PHE A 139 -10.89 -11.64 -1.93
C PHE A 139 -10.50 -13.12 -1.80
N SER A 140 -10.24 -13.76 -2.95
CA SER A 140 -9.88 -15.17 -3.01
C SER A 140 -8.45 -15.43 -2.48
N GLU A 141 -8.18 -16.68 -2.10
CA GLU A 141 -6.81 -17.11 -1.75
C GLU A 141 -5.80 -16.87 -2.90
N ALA A 142 -6.25 -16.96 -4.15
CA ALA A 142 -5.41 -16.65 -5.31
C ALA A 142 -5.06 -15.14 -5.36
N ALA A 143 -5.99 -14.27 -5.00
CA ALA A 143 -5.76 -12.84 -4.87
C ALA A 143 -4.77 -12.52 -3.73
N GLU A 144 -4.94 -13.15 -2.58
CA GLU A 144 -4.01 -13.02 -1.44
C GLU A 144 -2.60 -13.46 -1.84
N SER A 145 -2.46 -14.64 -2.44
CA SER A 145 -1.17 -15.19 -2.88
C SER A 145 -0.48 -14.31 -3.93
N PHE A 146 -1.26 -13.72 -4.84
CA PHE A 146 -0.74 -12.77 -5.83
C PHE A 146 -0.15 -11.53 -5.15
N LEU A 147 -0.87 -10.91 -4.21
CA LEU A 147 -0.38 -9.74 -3.49
C LEU A 147 0.81 -10.08 -2.58
N VAL A 148 0.81 -11.22 -1.90
CA VAL A 148 1.93 -11.67 -1.06
C VAL A 148 3.21 -11.79 -1.89
N THR A 149 3.11 -12.37 -3.09
CA THR A 149 4.26 -12.51 -3.99
C THR A 149 4.79 -11.15 -4.44
N LEU A 150 3.91 -10.20 -4.77
CA LEU A 150 4.30 -8.84 -5.13
C LEU A 150 4.90 -8.09 -3.94
N CYS A 151 4.37 -8.25 -2.74
CA CYS A 151 4.92 -7.66 -1.52
C CYS A 151 6.33 -8.17 -1.23
N ALA A 152 6.61 -9.45 -1.48
CA ALA A 152 7.95 -10.01 -1.34
C ALA A 152 8.95 -9.36 -2.31
N GLN A 153 8.55 -9.13 -3.56
CA GLN A 153 9.35 -8.39 -4.54
C GLN A 153 9.57 -6.93 -4.12
N LEU A 154 8.50 -6.26 -3.70
CA LEU A 154 8.53 -4.86 -3.29
C LEU A 154 9.42 -4.63 -2.07
N SER A 155 9.43 -5.57 -1.12
CA SER A 155 10.25 -5.47 0.09
C SER A 155 11.74 -5.35 -0.22
N GLY A 156 12.23 -6.09 -1.21
CA GLY A 156 13.61 -5.99 -1.68
C GLY A 156 13.94 -4.62 -2.29
N VAL A 157 13.02 -4.09 -3.09
CA VAL A 157 13.17 -2.76 -3.71
C VAL A 157 13.22 -1.65 -2.64
N ILE A 158 12.35 -1.70 -1.65
CA ILE A 158 12.31 -0.75 -0.54
C ILE A 158 13.61 -0.86 0.28
N ALA A 159 14.01 -2.07 0.64
CA ALA A 159 15.23 -2.31 1.41
C ALA A 159 16.48 -1.80 0.68
N HIS A 160 16.56 -1.99 -0.64
CA HIS A 160 17.65 -1.46 -1.45
C HIS A 160 17.66 0.07 -1.45
N ALA A 161 16.52 0.71 -1.62
CA ALA A 161 16.40 2.17 -1.57
C ALA A 161 16.88 2.76 -0.23
N HIS A 162 16.57 2.09 0.88
CA HIS A 162 17.07 2.46 2.20
C HIS A 162 18.60 2.29 2.31
N ALA A 163 19.16 1.21 1.77
CA ALA A 163 20.58 0.88 1.90
C ALA A 163 21.50 1.80 1.09
N VAL A 164 21.07 2.28 -0.09
CA VAL A 164 21.88 3.18 -0.96
C VAL A 164 21.79 4.64 -0.56
N GLY A 165 21.25 4.97 0.62
CA GLY A 165 21.22 6.34 1.15
C GLY A 165 20.13 7.23 0.56
N ASN A 166 19.16 6.70 -0.15
CA ASN A 166 17.86 7.35 -0.33
C ASN A 166 17.12 7.37 1.02
N ILE A 167 17.85 7.84 2.03
CA ILE A 167 17.48 7.88 3.46
C ILE A 167 16.21 8.69 3.67
N ASP A 168 15.89 9.56 2.74
CA ASP A 168 14.66 10.31 2.73
C ASP A 168 13.69 9.79 1.65
N VAL A 169 13.37 8.50 1.72
CA VAL A 169 12.25 7.90 0.97
C VAL A 169 10.98 8.75 1.15
N PHE A 170 10.87 9.43 2.30
CA PHE A 170 9.77 10.30 2.67
C PHE A 170 10.00 11.79 2.34
N ARG A 171 11.20 12.20 1.95
CA ARG A 171 11.43 13.55 1.45
C ARG A 171 11.12 13.64 -0.03
N LYS A 172 10.04 14.34 -0.34
CA LYS A 172 9.90 14.92 -1.67
C LYS A 172 10.98 15.96 -1.89
N PRO A 173 11.48 16.13 -3.13
CA PRO A 173 12.36 17.26 -3.44
C PRO A 173 11.71 18.58 -2.97
N SER A 174 12.49 19.44 -2.43
CA SER A 174 12.33 20.63 -1.60
C SER A 174 11.22 21.64 -1.88
N ASN A 175 10.00 21.28 -2.29
CA ASN A 175 8.93 22.24 -2.57
C ASN A 175 7.56 21.87 -1.99
N LEU A 176 7.48 21.04 -0.95
CA LEU A 176 6.18 20.64 -0.38
C LEU A 176 6.04 21.04 1.09
N PRO A 177 4.88 21.63 1.46
CA PRO A 177 4.60 22.03 2.84
C PRO A 177 4.58 20.84 3.79
N ALA A 178 4.87 21.11 5.06
CA ALA A 178 4.89 20.14 6.14
C ALA A 178 3.62 19.28 6.21
N TYR A 179 3.78 18.01 6.58
CA TYR A 179 2.71 17.04 6.78
C TYR A 179 1.54 17.63 7.57
N LYS A 180 0.34 17.54 7.03
CA LYS A 180 -0.86 17.72 7.84
C LYS A 180 -1.04 16.46 8.69
N THR A 181 -0.69 16.56 9.94
CA THR A 181 -1.03 15.55 10.95
C THR A 181 -2.52 15.66 11.22
N PHE A 182 -3.25 14.60 10.95
CA PHE A 182 -4.63 14.51 11.37
C PHE A 182 -4.65 14.25 12.89
N GLN A 183 -5.02 15.24 13.67
CA GLN A 183 -5.48 15.03 15.04
C GLN A 183 -6.98 14.75 14.94
N GLY A 184 -7.32 13.47 14.98
CA GLY A 184 -8.71 13.06 15.09
C GLY A 184 -9.30 13.61 16.41
N VAL A 185 -10.43 14.25 16.27
CA VAL A 185 -11.32 14.58 17.37
C VAL A 185 -12.10 13.33 17.72
#